data_995ac138dd24524bf04aebe2a2990aac
#
_entry.id   995ac138dd24524bf04aebe2a2990aac
#
_cell.length_a   1.000
_cell.length_b   1.000
_cell.length_c   1.000
_cell.angle_alpha   90.00
_cell.angle_beta   90.00
_cell.angle_gamma   90.00
#
_symmetry.space_group_name_H-M   'P 1'
#
loop_
_entity.id
_entity.type
_entity.pdbx_description
1 polymer ?
#
loop_
_entity_poly.entity_id
_entity_poly.type
_entity_poly.pdbx_seq_one_letter_code
_entity_poly.pdbx_strand_id
1 'polypeptide(L)' 'MAIKKKTQVSININLDENNIPEQIKWTAQDGGISDMDTKAILLSFWDSENQESLKMDLWV' A
#
# COMPACT_ATOMS: atom_id res chain seq x y z
N MET A 1 0.19 -26.23 2.99
CA MET A 1 -0.54 -25.57 4.08
C MET A 1 -1.85 -25.01 3.53
N ALA A 2 -2.97 -25.29 4.17
CA ALA A 2 -4.27 -24.81 3.70
C ALA A 2 -4.51 -23.38 4.19
N ILE A 3 -4.98 -22.53 3.29
CA ILE A 3 -5.32 -21.15 3.61
C ILE A 3 -6.78 -21.13 4.07
N LYS A 4 -7.02 -20.76 5.32
CA LYS A 4 -8.39 -20.70 5.88
C LYS A 4 -8.99 -19.32 5.82
N LYS A 5 -8.16 -18.29 5.86
CA LYS A 5 -8.61 -16.90 5.80
C LYS A 5 -7.72 -16.12 4.87
N LYS A 6 -8.31 -15.15 4.20
CA LYS A 6 -7.58 -14.21 3.36
C LYS A 6 -7.96 -12.80 3.74
N THR A 7 -7.00 -11.92 3.72
CA THR A 7 -7.26 -10.50 3.89
C THR A 7 -6.53 -9.73 2.81
N GLN A 8 -6.93 -8.50 2.62
CA GLN A 8 -6.38 -7.67 1.55
C GLN A 8 -6.21 -6.25 2.05
N VAL A 9 -5.06 -5.67 1.70
CA VAL A 9 -4.82 -4.25 1.85
C VAL A 9 -4.70 -3.66 0.46
N SER A 10 -5.48 -2.63 0.19
CA SER A 10 -5.49 -1.95 -1.11
C SER A 10 -5.02 -0.53 -0.94
N ILE A 11 -4.19 -0.08 -1.86
CA ILE A 11 -3.67 1.28 -1.87
C ILE A 11 -3.99 1.88 -3.23
N ASN A 12 -4.73 2.99 -3.23
CA ASN A 12 -5.11 3.69 -4.44
C ASN A 12 -4.42 5.04 -4.46
N ILE A 13 -3.69 5.30 -5.52
CA ILE A 13 -2.92 6.52 -5.68
C ILE A 13 -3.41 7.25 -6.92
N ASN A 14 -3.93 8.45 -6.73
CA ASN A 14 -4.35 9.30 -7.83
C ASN A 14 -3.22 10.24 -8.19
N LEU A 15 -2.85 10.23 -9.46
CA LEU A 15 -1.77 11.05 -9.97
C LEU A 15 -2.33 12.20 -10.78
N ASP A 16 -1.61 13.32 -10.82
CA ASP A 16 -1.96 14.41 -11.70
C ASP A 16 -1.43 14.16 -13.13
N GLU A 17 -1.59 15.10 -14.02
CA GLU A 17 -1.15 14.98 -15.42
C GLU A 17 0.35 14.83 -15.56
N ASN A 18 1.11 15.18 -14.54
CA ASN A 18 2.58 15.05 -14.52
C ASN A 18 3.04 13.82 -13.75
N ASN A 19 2.12 12.90 -13.43
CA ASN A 19 2.37 11.68 -12.66
C ASN A 19 2.84 11.96 -11.24
N ILE A 20 2.40 13.08 -10.66
CA ILE A 20 2.70 13.44 -9.29
C ILE A 20 1.52 13.03 -8.41
N PRO A 21 1.76 12.34 -7.29
CA PRO A 21 0.66 11.93 -6.42
C PRO A 21 -0.12 13.11 -5.86
N GLU A 22 -1.43 13.11 -6.08
CA GLU A 22 -2.34 14.13 -5.53
C GLU A 22 -3.12 13.62 -4.35
N GLN A 23 -3.46 12.33 -4.36
CA GLN A 23 -4.29 11.75 -3.32
C GLN A 23 -3.92 10.29 -3.13
N ILE A 24 -3.80 9.87 -1.89
CA ILE A 24 -3.53 8.49 -1.53
C ILE A 24 -4.64 8.03 -0.59
N LYS A 25 -5.31 6.93 -0.98
CA LYS A 25 -6.33 6.30 -0.15
C LYS A 25 -5.99 4.84 0.05
N TRP A 26 -6.35 4.30 1.19
CA TRP A 26 -6.08 2.90 1.46
C TRP A 26 -7.24 2.24 2.19
N THR A 27 -7.31 0.93 2.02
CA THR A 27 -8.35 0.10 2.60
C THR A 27 -7.70 -1.13 3.22
N ALA A 28 -8.06 -1.44 4.44
CA ALA A 28 -7.63 -2.65 5.13
C ALA A 28 -8.87 -3.32 5.71
N GLN A 29 -9.32 -4.40 5.10
CA GLN A 29 -10.58 -5.05 5.45
C GLN A 29 -10.62 -5.51 6.90
N ASP A 30 -9.56 -6.18 7.35
CA ASP A 30 -9.51 -6.70 8.72
C ASP A 30 -9.36 -5.59 9.76
N GLY A 31 -8.83 -4.46 9.38
CA GLY A 31 -8.69 -3.32 10.27
C GLY A 31 -9.91 -2.40 10.31
N GLY A 32 -10.94 -2.71 9.52
CA GLY A 32 -12.12 -1.86 9.46
C GLY A 32 -11.88 -0.51 8.80
N ILE A 33 -10.82 -0.41 8.01
CA ILE A 33 -10.45 0.83 7.34
C ILE A 33 -10.89 0.77 5.88
N SER A 34 -11.63 1.78 5.42
CA SER A 34 -12.14 1.85 4.06
C SER A 34 -11.90 3.24 3.49
N ASP A 35 -11.19 3.30 2.36
CA ASP A 35 -10.91 4.55 1.63
C ASP A 35 -10.41 5.67 2.51
N MET A 36 -9.47 5.36 3.39
CA MET A 36 -8.92 6.37 4.29
C MET A 36 -7.85 7.19 3.58
N ASP A 37 -7.99 8.50 3.66
CA ASP A 37 -6.98 9.41 3.12
C ASP A 37 -5.70 9.37 3.95
N THR A 38 -4.57 9.41 3.25
CA THR A 38 -3.28 9.52 3.92
C THR A 38 -2.38 10.45 3.11
N LYS A 39 -1.42 11.08 3.79
CA LYS A 39 -0.50 12.03 3.15
C LYS A 39 0.79 11.37 2.72
N ALA A 40 1.15 10.25 3.33
CA ALA A 40 2.38 9.57 3.01
C ALA A 40 2.24 8.08 3.27
N ILE A 41 2.91 7.29 2.46
CA ILE A 41 2.96 5.85 2.61
C ILE A 41 4.42 5.40 2.54
N LEU A 42 4.80 4.57 3.47
CA LEU A 42 6.08 3.89 3.47
C LEU A 42 5.82 2.40 3.41
N LEU A 43 6.24 1.77 2.32
CA LEU A 43 6.09 0.33 2.13
C LEU A 43 7.45 -0.32 2.06
N SER A 44 7.58 -1.46 2.72
CA SER A 44 8.82 -2.22 2.71
C SER A 44 8.48 -3.71 2.61
N PHE A 45 9.09 -4.37 1.65
CA PHE A 45 8.91 -5.81 1.44
C PHE A 45 10.25 -6.49 1.53
N TRP A 46 10.33 -7.55 2.31
CA TRP A 46 11.55 -8.34 2.41
C TRP A 46 11.46 -9.54 1.47
N ASP A 47 12.41 -9.65 0.56
CA ASP A 47 12.54 -10.79 -0.34
C ASP A 47 13.62 -11.70 0.22
N SER A 48 13.21 -12.82 0.82
CA SER A 48 14.14 -13.73 1.48
C SER A 48 14.98 -14.53 0.48
N GLU A 49 14.50 -14.71 -0.73
CA GLU A 49 15.25 -15.46 -1.74
C GLU A 49 16.46 -14.68 -2.24
N ASN A 50 16.28 -13.40 -2.52
CA ASN A 50 17.34 -12.53 -3.01
C ASN A 50 17.98 -11.72 -1.90
N GLN A 51 17.47 -11.84 -0.67
CA GLN A 51 17.94 -11.11 0.51
C GLN A 51 17.96 -9.60 0.25
N GLU A 52 16.87 -9.13 -0.32
CA GLU A 52 16.69 -7.72 -0.63
C GLU A 52 15.41 -7.20 -0.02
N SER A 53 15.38 -5.91 0.29
CA SER A 53 14.14 -5.25 0.63
C SER A 53 13.75 -4.27 -0.46
N LEU A 54 12.47 -4.32 -0.85
CA LEU A 54 11.88 -3.40 -1.79
C LEU A 54 11.12 -2.35 -1.00
N LYS A 55 11.40 -1.10 -1.27
CA LYS A 55 10.78 0.00 -0.55
C LYS A 55 10.11 0.94 -1.52
N MET A 56 8.99 1.48 -1.09
CA MET A 56 8.27 2.50 -1.84
C MET A 56 7.85 3.60 -0.87
N ASP A 57 8.26 4.81 -1.16
CA ASP A 57 7.91 5.98 -0.38
C ASP A 57 7.13 6.94 -1.27
N LEU A 58 5.91 7.25 -0.84
CA LEU A 58 5.04 8.17 -1.57
C LEU A 58 4.50 9.21 -0.59
N TRP A 59 4.42 10.45 -1.05
CA TRP A 59 3.83 11.52 -0.25
C TRP A 59 3.12 12.53 -1.14
N VAL A 60 2.19 13.22 -0.52
CA VAL A 60 1.38 14.25 -1.18
C VAL A 60 1.65 15.62 -0.55
#